data_96eef1716e62b2c99f781937fa3473a7
#
_entry.id   96eef1716e62b2c99f781937fa3473a7
#
_cell.length_a   1.000
_cell.length_b   1.000
_cell.length_c   1.000
_cell.angle_alpha   90.00
_cell.angle_beta   90.00
_cell.angle_gamma   90.00
#
_symmetry.space_group_name_H-M   'P 1'
#
loop_
_entity.id
_entity.type
_entity.pdbx_description
1 polymer ?
#
loop_
_entity_poly.entity_id
_entity_poly.type
_entity_poly.pdbx_seq_one_letter_code
_entity_poly.pdbx_strand_id
1 'polypeptide(L)'
;MFGLSKRAITILFGLLALAFALGAILLFTPQAGQQTRGKPVLWVNGKALYELDLLRLQGNDPLYAASPEGLLKTLVDTYFLEQVILTEALKQDAARVRVSSAEVRQEVNRIREQFGLKDKAAYEQFLNQVGYTDAQLRAEVKTQLQIQKRLEQIRSGAKPTEEEVRFYYEVFKENYRT
;
A
#
# COMPACT_ATOMS: atom_id res chain seq x y z
N MET A 1 -18.16 -26.73 8.94
CA MET A 1 -16.76 -26.52 8.54
C MET A 1 -16.73 -26.14 7.07
N PHE A 2 -16.59 -24.86 6.75
CA PHE A 2 -16.50 -24.40 5.37
C PHE A 2 -15.02 -24.29 5.00
N GLY A 3 -14.49 -25.35 4.37
CA GLY A 3 -13.14 -25.34 3.83
C GLY A 3 -13.09 -24.49 2.56
N LEU A 4 -12.58 -23.27 2.67
CA LEU A 4 -12.26 -22.45 1.48
C LEU A 4 -11.19 -23.16 0.66
N SER A 5 -11.44 -23.35 -0.64
CA SER A 5 -10.47 -23.96 -1.55
C SER A 5 -9.20 -23.11 -1.61
N LYS A 6 -8.03 -23.73 -1.87
CA LYS A 6 -6.74 -23.01 -2.01
C LYS A 6 -6.84 -21.84 -3.02
N ARG A 7 -7.66 -22.01 -4.07
CA ARG A 7 -7.94 -20.94 -5.05
C ARG A 7 -8.74 -19.78 -4.44
N ALA A 8 -9.72 -20.06 -3.57
CA ALA A 8 -10.50 -19.04 -2.88
C ALA A 8 -9.64 -18.26 -1.88
N ILE A 9 -8.71 -18.92 -1.20
CA ILE A 9 -7.75 -18.28 -0.29
C ILE A 9 -6.80 -17.39 -1.08
N THR A 10 -6.26 -17.85 -2.21
CA THR A 10 -5.38 -17.04 -3.07
C THR A 10 -6.11 -15.83 -3.66
N ILE A 11 -7.39 -15.99 -4.04
CA ILE A 11 -8.24 -14.88 -4.49
C ILE A 11 -8.53 -13.91 -3.35
N LEU A 12 -8.80 -14.39 -2.15
CA LEU A 12 -9.07 -13.57 -0.98
C LEU A 12 -7.82 -12.77 -0.55
N PHE A 13 -6.64 -13.39 -0.56
CA PHE A 13 -5.36 -12.69 -0.32
C PHE A 13 -5.01 -11.73 -1.45
N GLY A 14 -5.30 -12.09 -2.70
CA GLY A 14 -5.16 -11.19 -3.85
C GLY A 14 -6.10 -9.98 -3.76
N LEU A 15 -7.34 -10.17 -3.35
CA LEU A 15 -8.32 -9.12 -3.13
C LEU A 15 -7.96 -8.25 -1.91
N LEU A 16 -7.42 -8.84 -0.85
CA LEU A 16 -6.97 -8.10 0.34
C LEU A 16 -5.72 -7.27 0.03
N ALA A 17 -4.76 -7.83 -0.71
CA ALA A 17 -3.58 -7.10 -1.19
C ALA A 17 -3.96 -5.99 -2.17
N LEU A 18 -5.00 -6.19 -2.98
CA LEU A 18 -5.48 -5.19 -3.92
C LEU A 18 -6.37 -4.15 -3.25
N ALA A 19 -7.18 -4.52 -2.27
CA ALA A 19 -7.90 -3.57 -1.42
C ALA A 19 -6.91 -2.72 -0.60
N PHE A 20 -5.77 -3.27 -0.19
CA PHE A 20 -4.67 -2.53 0.42
C PHE A 20 -3.97 -1.62 -0.60
N ALA A 21 -3.74 -2.10 -1.83
CA ALA A 21 -3.16 -1.28 -2.90
C ALA A 21 -4.12 -0.17 -3.35
N LEU A 22 -5.42 -0.44 -3.45
CA LEU A 22 -6.44 0.57 -3.78
C LEU A 22 -6.77 1.47 -2.59
N GLY A 23 -6.78 0.95 -1.37
CA GLY A 23 -6.85 1.75 -0.16
C GLY A 23 -5.66 2.73 -0.11
N ALA A 24 -4.44 2.27 -0.43
CA ALA A 24 -3.27 3.13 -0.55
C ALA A 24 -3.38 4.12 -1.73
N ILE A 25 -4.01 3.74 -2.85
CA ILE A 25 -4.28 4.63 -3.99
C ILE A 25 -5.27 5.73 -3.59
N LEU A 26 -6.32 5.40 -2.86
CA LEU A 26 -7.29 6.40 -2.35
C LEU A 26 -6.67 7.34 -1.29
N LEU A 27 -5.53 6.95 -0.67
CA LEU A 27 -4.83 7.73 0.34
C LEU A 27 -3.97 8.88 -0.23
N PHE A 28 -3.72 8.91 -1.54
CA PHE A 28 -2.85 9.88 -2.18
C PHE A 28 -3.53 10.63 -3.33
N THR A 29 -4.69 11.25 -3.08
CA THR A 29 -5.22 12.23 -4.04
C THR A 29 -4.42 13.53 -3.93
N PRO A 30 -3.55 13.87 -4.89
CA PRO A 30 -3.10 15.23 -5.03
C PRO A 30 -4.29 16.00 -5.63
N GLN A 31 -5.06 16.67 -4.81
CA GLN A 31 -5.96 17.69 -5.34
C GLN A 31 -5.11 18.72 -6.10
N ALA A 32 -5.33 18.80 -7.41
CA ALA A 32 -4.79 19.84 -8.25
C ALA A 32 -5.41 21.18 -7.83
N GLY A 33 -4.72 21.87 -6.94
CA GLY A 33 -4.98 23.18 -6.42
C GLY A 33 -3.94 23.43 -5.35
N GLN A 34 -3.28 24.57 -5.38
CA GLN A 34 -2.34 25.03 -4.35
C GLN A 34 -3.06 25.21 -3.00
N GLN A 35 -3.60 24.12 -2.45
CA GLN A 35 -3.93 24.10 -1.04
C GLN A 35 -2.62 24.14 -0.28
N THR A 36 -2.48 25.16 0.54
CA THR A 36 -1.39 25.25 1.51
C THR A 36 -1.33 23.92 2.26
N ARG A 37 -0.23 23.17 2.05
CA ARG A 37 -0.05 21.81 2.63
C ARG A 37 0.02 21.80 4.17
N GLY A 38 -0.21 22.97 4.80
CA GLY A 38 -0.01 23.15 6.23
C GLY A 38 1.47 23.27 6.59
N LYS A 39 1.80 23.06 7.86
CA LYS A 39 3.19 23.07 8.33
C LYS A 39 3.86 21.73 8.08
N PRO A 40 5.17 21.69 7.77
CA PRO A 40 5.91 20.44 7.79
C PRO A 40 5.98 19.91 9.22
N VAL A 41 5.65 18.64 9.41
CA VAL A 41 5.56 18.01 10.74
C VAL A 41 6.52 16.84 10.91
N LEU A 42 7.00 16.26 9.79
CA LEU A 42 7.89 15.11 9.80
C LEU A 42 8.82 15.17 8.59
N TRP A 43 10.06 14.72 8.75
CA TRP A 43 11.03 14.55 7.66
C TRP A 43 11.52 13.11 7.60
N VAL A 44 11.47 12.53 6.43
CA VAL A 44 12.01 11.19 6.16
C VAL A 44 13.09 11.31 5.09
N ASN A 45 14.35 11.10 5.46
CA ASN A 45 15.51 11.27 4.58
C ASN A 45 15.53 12.63 3.86
N GLY A 46 15.20 13.71 4.58
CA GLY A 46 15.18 15.07 4.03
C GLY A 46 13.93 15.46 3.26
N LYS A 47 12.99 14.55 3.02
CA LYS A 47 11.68 14.86 2.43
C LYS A 47 10.69 15.23 3.52
N ALA A 48 10.10 16.43 3.41
CA ALA A 48 9.08 16.89 4.33
C ALA A 48 7.73 16.21 4.06
N LEU A 49 7.06 15.77 5.12
CA LEU A 49 5.66 15.38 5.17
C LEU A 49 4.88 16.46 5.92
N TYR A 50 3.74 16.84 5.40
CA TYR A 50 2.98 17.98 5.89
C TYR A 50 1.77 17.52 6.70
N GLU A 51 1.30 18.40 7.57
CA GLU A 51 0.15 18.14 8.45
C GLU A 51 -1.07 17.61 7.70
N LEU A 52 -1.42 18.22 6.56
CA LEU A 52 -2.56 17.76 5.75
C LEU A 52 -2.34 16.37 5.14
N ASP A 53 -1.10 16.01 4.81
CA ASP A 53 -0.80 14.67 4.30
C ASP A 53 -1.04 13.62 5.39
N LEU A 54 -0.62 13.92 6.64
CA LEU A 54 -0.86 13.02 7.78
C LEU A 54 -2.34 12.94 8.15
N LEU A 55 -3.05 14.06 8.20
CA LEU A 55 -4.50 14.08 8.50
C LEU A 55 -5.30 13.27 7.49
N ARG A 56 -4.93 13.32 6.20
CA ARG A 56 -5.56 12.49 5.17
C ARG A 56 -5.30 11.01 5.38
N LEU A 57 -4.07 10.64 5.70
CA LEU A 57 -3.71 9.25 6.00
C LEU A 57 -4.48 8.74 7.23
N GLN A 58 -4.57 9.55 8.29
CA GLN A 58 -5.33 9.24 9.50
C GLN A 58 -6.84 9.03 9.21
N GLY A 59 -7.44 9.93 8.43
CA GLY A 59 -8.86 9.86 8.09
C GLY A 59 -9.25 8.62 7.29
N ASN A 60 -8.28 7.98 6.63
CA ASN A 60 -8.50 6.78 5.84
C ASN A 60 -8.05 5.48 6.53
N ASP A 61 -7.45 5.57 7.73
CA ASP A 61 -7.04 4.41 8.51
C ASP A 61 -8.20 3.95 9.42
N PRO A 62 -8.77 2.75 9.19
CA PRO A 62 -9.88 2.23 9.99
C PRO A 62 -9.51 2.04 11.47
N LEU A 63 -8.26 1.68 11.77
CA LEU A 63 -7.78 1.54 13.15
C LEU A 63 -7.72 2.88 13.85
N TYR A 64 -7.29 3.92 13.12
CA TYR A 64 -7.23 5.26 13.66
C TYR A 64 -8.63 5.82 13.92
N ALA A 65 -9.56 5.63 12.98
CA ALA A 65 -10.95 6.08 13.12
C ALA A 65 -11.70 5.38 14.26
N ALA A 66 -11.35 4.13 14.56
CA ALA A 66 -11.95 3.32 15.62
C ALA A 66 -11.21 3.41 16.95
N SER A 67 -10.10 4.17 17.03
CA SER A 67 -9.29 4.20 18.24
C SER A 67 -9.95 5.00 19.36
N PRO A 68 -10.06 4.41 20.56
CA PRO A 68 -10.57 5.12 21.73
C PRO A 68 -9.56 6.18 22.20
N GLU A 69 -10.04 7.13 23.01
CA GLU A 69 -9.16 8.12 23.64
C GLU A 69 -8.22 7.49 24.69
N GLY A 70 -7.15 8.18 25.05
CA GLY A 70 -6.22 7.80 26.09
C GLY A 70 -5.01 6.99 25.62
N LEU A 71 -4.57 6.01 26.41
CA LEU A 71 -3.36 5.23 26.16
C LEU A 71 -3.41 4.47 24.84
N LEU A 72 -4.56 3.91 24.48
CA LEU A 72 -4.74 3.20 23.21
C LEU A 72 -4.58 4.14 22.03
N LYS A 73 -5.04 5.37 22.14
CA LYS A 73 -4.81 6.39 21.11
C LYS A 73 -3.32 6.66 20.92
N THR A 74 -2.55 6.79 21.99
CA THR A 74 -1.10 7.00 21.91
C THR A 74 -0.39 5.84 21.20
N LEU A 75 -0.80 4.58 21.46
CA LEU A 75 -0.25 3.42 20.78
C LEU A 75 -0.60 3.41 19.30
N VAL A 76 -1.85 3.75 18.95
CA VAL A 76 -2.29 3.87 17.54
C VAL A 76 -1.56 5.01 16.83
N ASP A 77 -1.38 6.16 17.49
CA ASP A 77 -0.62 7.29 16.93
C ASP A 77 0.84 6.87 16.63
N THR A 78 1.49 6.17 17.58
CA THR A 78 2.86 5.69 17.39
C THR A 78 2.96 4.70 16.23
N TYR A 79 2.07 3.70 16.21
CA TYR A 79 2.00 2.72 15.13
C TYR A 79 1.75 3.39 13.77
N PHE A 80 0.82 4.34 13.72
CA PHE A 80 0.52 5.09 12.51
C PHE A 80 1.75 5.85 11.98
N LEU A 81 2.46 6.56 12.85
CA LEU A 81 3.66 7.30 12.47
C LEU A 81 4.77 6.36 11.98
N GLU A 82 4.97 5.22 12.62
CA GLU A 82 5.92 4.21 12.16
C GLU A 82 5.57 3.70 10.76
N GLN A 83 4.28 3.42 10.48
CA GLN A 83 3.83 3.00 9.14
C GLN A 83 4.05 4.09 8.09
N VAL A 84 3.80 5.35 8.42
CA VAL A 84 4.05 6.49 7.52
C VAL A 84 5.54 6.62 7.20
N ILE A 85 6.40 6.56 8.21
CA ILE A 85 7.86 6.65 8.05
C ILE A 85 8.38 5.49 7.20
N LEU A 86 7.97 4.26 7.53
CA LEU A 86 8.38 3.05 6.82
C LEU A 86 7.94 3.09 5.35
N THR A 87 6.69 3.47 5.11
CA THR A 87 6.13 3.57 3.75
C THR A 87 6.88 4.61 2.93
N GLU A 88 7.16 5.77 3.49
CA GLU A 88 7.89 6.82 2.79
C GLU A 88 9.35 6.43 2.53
N ALA A 89 10.04 5.82 3.50
CA ALA A 89 11.39 5.32 3.33
C ALA A 89 11.46 4.24 2.23
N LEU A 90 10.49 3.31 2.22
CA LEU A 90 10.40 2.27 1.22
C LEU A 90 10.13 2.84 -0.19
N LYS A 91 9.27 3.84 -0.31
CA LYS A 91 9.05 4.56 -1.58
C LYS A 91 10.34 5.18 -2.11
N GLN A 92 11.12 5.82 -1.23
CA GLN A 92 12.39 6.45 -1.62
C GLN A 92 13.44 5.42 -2.06
N ASP A 93 13.56 4.30 -1.33
CA ASP A 93 14.46 3.21 -1.71
C ASP A 93 14.03 2.56 -3.02
N ALA A 94 12.74 2.29 -3.19
CA ALA A 94 12.16 1.69 -4.39
C ALA A 94 12.21 2.61 -5.63
N ALA A 95 12.35 3.93 -5.47
CA ALA A 95 12.37 4.86 -6.60
C ALA A 95 13.49 4.59 -7.62
N ARG A 96 14.56 3.89 -7.19
CA ARG A 96 15.69 3.48 -8.05
C ARG A 96 15.38 2.25 -8.90
N VAL A 97 14.32 1.52 -8.58
CA VAL A 97 13.94 0.30 -9.30
C VAL A 97 13.30 0.66 -10.63
N ARG A 98 13.79 0.04 -11.70
CA ARG A 98 13.26 0.29 -13.05
C ARG A 98 11.94 -0.42 -13.26
N VAL A 99 10.95 0.35 -13.69
CA VAL A 99 9.64 -0.11 -14.15
C VAL A 99 9.38 0.52 -15.51
N SER A 100 9.13 -0.32 -16.49
CA SER A 100 8.86 0.13 -17.88
C SER A 100 7.43 0.64 -18.02
N SER A 101 7.20 1.47 -19.02
CA SER A 101 5.85 1.92 -19.38
C SER A 101 4.93 0.78 -19.85
N ALA A 102 5.50 -0.31 -20.33
CA ALA A 102 4.75 -1.51 -20.72
C ALA A 102 4.19 -2.22 -19.47
N GLU A 103 4.99 -2.38 -18.42
CA GLU A 103 4.55 -2.97 -17.15
C GLU A 103 3.46 -2.12 -16.49
N VAL A 104 3.62 -0.80 -16.46
CA VAL A 104 2.59 0.11 -15.94
C VAL A 104 1.29 -0.04 -16.72
N ARG A 105 1.36 -0.10 -18.06
CA ARG A 105 0.17 -0.27 -18.90
C ARG A 105 -0.51 -1.60 -18.67
N GLN A 106 0.27 -2.68 -18.55
CA GLN A 106 -0.26 -4.02 -18.25
C GLN A 106 -0.99 -4.04 -16.91
N GLU A 107 -0.41 -3.45 -15.88
CA GLU A 107 -1.00 -3.40 -14.56
C GLU A 107 -2.27 -2.53 -14.53
N VAL A 108 -2.27 -1.37 -15.19
CA VAL A 108 -3.49 -0.54 -15.33
C VAL A 108 -4.59 -1.31 -16.06
N ASN A 109 -4.26 -2.08 -17.12
CA ASN A 109 -5.25 -2.90 -17.82
C ASN A 109 -5.78 -4.01 -16.90
N ARG A 110 -4.93 -4.67 -16.11
CA ARG A 110 -5.34 -5.68 -15.13
C ARG A 110 -6.32 -5.09 -14.10
N ILE A 111 -6.03 -3.89 -13.58
CA ILE A 111 -6.92 -3.17 -12.68
C ILE A 111 -8.27 -2.91 -13.36
N ARG A 112 -8.26 -2.38 -14.59
CA ARG A 112 -9.49 -2.10 -15.35
C ARG A 112 -10.34 -3.37 -15.57
N GLU A 113 -9.72 -4.49 -15.91
CA GLU A 113 -10.41 -5.77 -16.08
C GLU A 113 -11.03 -6.26 -14.78
N GLN A 114 -10.28 -6.18 -13.70
CA GLN A 114 -10.71 -6.64 -12.38
C GLN A 114 -11.91 -5.85 -11.83
N PHE A 115 -11.99 -4.55 -12.12
CA PHE A 115 -13.08 -3.67 -11.69
C PHE A 115 -14.17 -3.49 -12.76
N GLY A 116 -14.13 -4.25 -13.84
CA GLY A 116 -15.12 -4.13 -14.91
C GLY A 116 -15.07 -2.82 -15.70
N LEU A 117 -13.96 -2.08 -15.61
CA LEU A 117 -13.74 -0.77 -16.23
C LEU A 117 -13.20 -0.91 -17.67
N LYS A 118 -13.74 -1.87 -18.45
CA LYS A 118 -13.22 -2.18 -19.78
C LYS A 118 -13.48 -1.07 -20.78
N ASP A 119 -14.66 -0.44 -20.71
CA ASP A 119 -14.96 0.68 -21.59
C ASP A 119 -14.33 2.00 -21.06
N LYS A 120 -14.17 2.95 -21.99
CA LYS A 120 -13.52 4.22 -21.72
C LYS A 120 -14.34 5.09 -20.78
N ALA A 121 -15.66 5.10 -20.95
CA ALA A 121 -16.54 5.97 -20.17
C ALA A 121 -16.60 5.52 -18.70
N ALA A 122 -16.71 4.20 -18.44
CA ALA A 122 -16.67 3.65 -17.10
C ALA A 122 -15.32 3.94 -16.40
N TYR A 123 -14.22 3.85 -17.15
CA TYR A 123 -12.89 4.17 -16.62
C TYR A 123 -12.74 5.66 -16.27
N GLU A 124 -13.17 6.56 -17.15
CA GLU A 124 -13.14 8.02 -16.89
C GLU A 124 -14.05 8.40 -15.72
N GLN A 125 -15.23 7.79 -15.63
CA GLN A 125 -16.14 7.99 -14.50
C GLN A 125 -15.49 7.53 -13.18
N PHE A 126 -14.85 6.36 -13.17
CA PHE A 126 -14.11 5.87 -12.01
C PHE A 126 -13.01 6.84 -11.60
N LEU A 127 -12.19 7.31 -12.54
CA LEU A 127 -11.12 8.27 -12.26
C LEU A 127 -11.66 9.55 -11.65
N ASN A 128 -12.76 10.07 -12.18
CA ASN A 128 -13.42 11.27 -11.64
C ASN A 128 -13.95 11.05 -10.22
N GLN A 129 -14.54 9.88 -9.93
CA GLN A 129 -15.05 9.55 -8.59
C GLN A 129 -13.94 9.48 -7.54
N VAL A 130 -12.78 8.96 -7.91
CA VAL A 130 -11.62 8.87 -7.01
C VAL A 130 -10.71 10.11 -7.04
N GLY A 131 -11.05 11.11 -7.87
CA GLY A 131 -10.30 12.37 -7.96
C GLY A 131 -8.92 12.23 -8.63
N TYR A 132 -8.75 11.22 -9.51
CA TYR A 132 -7.50 10.97 -10.24
C TYR A 132 -7.59 11.35 -11.71
N THR A 133 -6.47 11.75 -12.28
CA THR A 133 -6.25 11.68 -13.73
C THR A 133 -5.60 10.35 -14.10
N ASP A 134 -5.70 9.96 -15.37
CA ASP A 134 -5.00 8.74 -15.87
C ASP A 134 -3.47 8.81 -15.63
N ALA A 135 -2.89 10.00 -15.78
CA ALA A 135 -1.47 10.22 -15.53
C ALA A 135 -1.09 10.00 -14.05
N GLN A 136 -1.94 10.46 -13.13
CA GLN A 136 -1.74 10.26 -11.69
C GLN A 136 -1.90 8.79 -11.30
N LEU A 137 -2.91 8.10 -11.81
CA LEU A 137 -3.08 6.67 -11.58
C LEU A 137 -1.86 5.88 -12.08
N ARG A 138 -1.37 6.18 -13.30
CA ARG A 138 -0.16 5.52 -13.83
C ARG A 138 1.09 5.80 -13.02
N ALA A 139 1.24 7.02 -12.50
CA ALA A 139 2.36 7.36 -11.63
C ALA A 139 2.31 6.56 -10.32
N GLU A 140 1.13 6.42 -9.73
CA GLU A 140 0.92 5.62 -8.52
C GLU A 140 1.16 4.14 -8.77
N VAL A 141 0.61 3.58 -9.85
CA VAL A 141 0.85 2.19 -10.27
C VAL A 141 2.34 1.94 -10.48
N LYS A 142 3.06 2.89 -11.09
CA LYS A 142 4.52 2.78 -11.23
C LYS A 142 5.21 2.69 -9.87
N THR A 143 4.83 3.55 -8.92
CA THR A 143 5.39 3.54 -7.57
C THR A 143 5.12 2.21 -6.86
N GLN A 144 3.91 1.68 -6.95
CA GLN A 144 3.56 0.38 -6.37
C GLN A 144 4.37 -0.78 -6.99
N LEU A 145 4.54 -0.79 -8.31
CA LEU A 145 5.38 -1.78 -8.98
C LEU A 145 6.86 -1.67 -8.58
N GLN A 146 7.36 -0.45 -8.37
CA GLN A 146 8.71 -0.23 -7.87
C GLN A 146 8.89 -0.81 -6.46
N ILE A 147 7.94 -0.55 -5.56
CA ILE A 147 7.94 -1.08 -4.19
C ILE A 147 7.88 -2.61 -4.22
N GLN A 148 6.98 -3.18 -5.00
CA GLN A 148 6.83 -4.63 -5.13
C GLN A 148 8.12 -5.30 -5.60
N LYS A 149 8.73 -4.77 -6.66
CA LYS A 149 10.01 -5.28 -7.17
C LYS A 149 11.14 -5.11 -6.14
N ARG A 150 11.14 -4.01 -5.40
CA ARG A 150 12.14 -3.80 -4.35
C ARG A 150 12.01 -4.81 -3.22
N LEU A 151 10.79 -5.03 -2.75
CA LEU A 151 10.52 -6.05 -1.73
C LEU A 151 10.90 -7.46 -2.21
N GLU A 152 10.66 -7.77 -3.48
CA GLU A 152 11.09 -9.06 -4.07
C GLU A 152 12.61 -9.19 -4.11
N GLN A 153 13.32 -8.12 -4.47
CA GLN A 153 14.80 -8.10 -4.42
C GLN A 153 15.32 -8.33 -3.00
N ILE A 154 14.72 -7.68 -2.00
CA ILE A 154 15.08 -7.86 -0.58
C ILE A 154 14.80 -9.31 -0.16
N ARG A 155 13.63 -9.83 -0.49
CA ARG A 155 13.21 -11.18 -0.14
C ARG A 155 14.10 -12.26 -0.80
N SER A 156 14.42 -12.09 -2.08
CA SER A 156 15.28 -13.03 -2.81
C SER A 156 16.73 -12.98 -2.33
N GLY A 157 17.18 -11.85 -1.78
CA GLY A 157 18.49 -11.70 -1.14
C GLY A 157 18.54 -12.21 0.30
N ALA A 158 17.41 -12.38 0.95
CA ALA A 158 17.34 -12.91 2.30
C ALA A 158 17.70 -14.41 2.31
N LYS A 159 18.71 -14.75 3.09
CA LYS A 159 19.16 -16.14 3.30
C LYS A 159 19.06 -16.42 4.80
N PRO A 160 17.91 -16.92 5.28
CA PRO A 160 17.78 -17.27 6.68
C PRO A 160 18.76 -18.40 7.02
N THR A 161 19.33 -18.33 8.20
CA THR A 161 20.17 -19.41 8.75
C THR A 161 19.31 -20.61 9.14
N GLU A 162 19.89 -21.80 9.25
CA GLU A 162 19.15 -22.97 9.73
C GLU A 162 18.60 -22.77 11.14
N GLU A 163 19.30 -22.01 11.98
CA GLU A 163 18.88 -21.67 13.33
C GLU A 163 17.62 -20.79 13.32
N GLU A 164 17.59 -19.75 12.48
CA GLU A 164 16.40 -18.88 12.30
C GLU A 164 15.20 -19.67 11.76
N VAL A 165 15.44 -20.56 10.79
CA VAL A 165 14.38 -21.43 10.23
C VAL A 165 13.84 -22.38 11.31
N ARG A 166 14.73 -22.99 12.12
CA ARG A 166 14.34 -23.88 13.22
C ARG A 166 13.55 -23.12 14.28
N PHE A 167 14.05 -21.95 14.71
CA PHE A 167 13.35 -21.11 15.67
C PHE A 167 11.94 -20.74 15.18
N TYR A 168 11.83 -20.28 13.94
CA TYR A 168 10.54 -19.93 13.35
C TYR A 168 9.59 -21.15 13.31
N TYR A 169 10.08 -22.31 12.89
CA TYR A 169 9.29 -23.54 12.88
C TYR A 169 8.80 -23.92 14.29
N GLU A 170 9.67 -23.89 15.29
CA GLU A 170 9.27 -24.23 16.66
C GLU A 170 8.20 -23.31 17.22
N VAL A 171 8.26 -22.00 16.90
CA VAL A 171 7.29 -21.01 17.35
C VAL A 171 5.92 -21.21 16.67
N PHE A 172 5.92 -21.57 15.39
CA PHE A 172 4.72 -21.61 14.56
C PHE A 172 4.29 -23.02 14.14
N LYS A 173 4.91 -24.07 14.66
CA LYS A 173 4.66 -25.47 14.23
C LYS A 173 3.21 -25.91 14.33
N GLU A 174 2.44 -25.37 15.26
CA GLU A 174 1.02 -25.67 15.39
C GLU A 174 0.19 -25.20 14.18
N ASN A 175 0.65 -24.17 13.49
CA ASN A 175 0.01 -23.66 12.27
C ASN A 175 0.23 -24.57 11.06
N TYR A 176 1.17 -25.51 11.14
CA TYR A 176 1.54 -26.45 10.06
C TYR A 176 1.03 -27.88 10.31
N ARG A 177 0.32 -28.12 11.45
CA ARG A 177 -0.35 -29.38 11.70
C ARG A 177 -1.64 -29.45 10.91
N THR A 178 -1.75 -30.39 10.00
CA THR A 178 -2.96 -30.73 9.23
C THR A 178 -3.79 -31.77 9.95
#